data_288f3f87e7bec3ac1c12e9603cb2b3d8
#
_entry.id   288f3f87e7bec3ac1c12e9603cb2b3d8
#
_cell.length_a   1.000
_cell.length_b   1.000
_cell.length_c   1.000
_cell.angle_alpha   90.00
_cell.angle_beta   90.00
_cell.angle_gamma   90.00
#
_symmetry.space_group_name_H-M   'P 1'
#
loop_
_entity.id
_entity.type
_entity.pdbx_description
1 polymer ?
#
loop_
_entity_poly.entity_id
_entity_poly.type
_entity_poly.pdbx_seq_one_letter_code
_entity_poly.pdbx_strand_id
1 'polypeptide(L)'
;MTPDALRAVLESARTIAVVGLSPDPARPSHDVARYLQDAGYRIVPVNPFHAEILGERCYPSLAAAAREHRIDVVDVFRRSAFAGAVVDEAIALRPRLIWLQVGVVDAAACGRATAAGIPCVMDRCLMVEHRDLEVGFRDR
;
A
#
# COMPACT_ATOMS: atom_id res chain seq x y z
N MET A 1 -1.36 -14.04 8.12
CA MET A 1 -0.79 -13.00 8.99
C MET A 1 -1.68 -12.82 10.19
N THR A 2 -1.14 -12.88 11.40
CA THR A 2 -1.91 -12.68 12.62
C THR A 2 -2.22 -11.20 12.86
N PRO A 3 -3.27 -10.86 13.63
CA PRO A 3 -3.53 -9.47 13.99
C PRO A 3 -2.36 -8.79 14.70
N ASP A 4 -1.67 -9.49 15.60
CA ASP A 4 -0.51 -8.93 16.29
C ASP A 4 0.67 -8.67 15.36
N ALA A 5 0.93 -9.54 14.39
CA ALA A 5 1.97 -9.35 13.39
C ALA A 5 1.65 -8.16 12.49
N LEU A 6 0.38 -8.01 12.08
CA LEU A 6 -0.06 -6.89 11.28
C LEU A 6 0.08 -5.58 12.06
N ARG A 7 -0.36 -5.55 13.32
CA ARG A 7 -0.19 -4.38 14.19
C ARG A 7 1.27 -3.97 14.28
N ALA A 8 2.17 -4.92 14.50
CA ALA A 8 3.61 -4.64 14.63
C ALA A 8 4.18 -3.99 13.36
N VAL A 9 3.77 -4.49 12.18
CA VAL A 9 4.18 -3.88 10.91
C VAL A 9 3.64 -2.45 10.80
N LEU A 10 2.35 -2.24 11.07
CA LEU A 10 1.71 -0.92 10.93
C LEU A 10 2.25 0.09 11.94
N GLU A 11 2.63 -0.34 13.13
CA GLU A 11 3.23 0.54 14.14
C GLU A 11 4.63 0.99 13.76
N SER A 12 5.39 0.16 13.08
CA SER A 12 6.80 0.46 12.74
C SER A 12 7.01 0.95 11.31
N ALA A 13 6.07 0.71 10.40
CA ALA A 13 6.15 1.20 9.03
C ALA A 13 6.07 2.73 8.98
N ARG A 14 6.76 3.35 8.03
CA ARG A 14 6.75 4.80 7.84
C ARG A 14 6.21 5.22 6.49
N THR A 15 6.53 4.48 5.45
CA THR A 15 6.23 4.85 4.07
C THR A 15 5.35 3.80 3.41
N ILE A 16 4.23 4.27 2.86
CA ILE A 16 3.26 3.43 2.15
C ILE A 16 3.16 3.93 0.71
N ALA A 17 3.53 3.08 -0.24
CA ALA A 17 3.27 3.34 -1.64
C ALA A 17 1.84 2.91 -1.98
N VAL A 18 1.06 3.81 -2.56
CA VAL A 18 -0.33 3.54 -2.93
C VAL A 18 -0.42 3.49 -4.45
N VAL A 19 -0.53 2.28 -4.98
CA VAL A 19 -0.59 2.03 -6.42
C VAL A 19 -2.01 2.17 -6.91
N GLY A 20 -2.23 3.07 -7.86
CA GLY A 20 -3.58 3.38 -8.35
C GLY A 20 -4.32 4.42 -7.51
N LEU A 21 -3.60 5.21 -6.72
CA LEU A 21 -4.18 6.31 -5.97
C LEU A 21 -4.82 7.33 -6.93
N SER A 22 -6.11 7.62 -6.69
CA SER A 22 -6.86 8.58 -7.48
C SER A 22 -6.78 9.99 -6.86
N PRO A 23 -6.71 11.04 -7.68
CA PRO A 23 -6.84 12.42 -7.19
C PRO A 23 -8.28 12.79 -6.78
N ASP A 24 -9.26 11.97 -7.15
CA ASP A 24 -10.68 12.22 -6.86
C ASP A 24 -11.01 11.84 -5.41
N PRO A 25 -11.41 12.82 -4.55
CA PRO A 25 -11.75 12.52 -3.15
C PRO A 25 -12.92 11.56 -2.97
N ALA A 26 -13.76 11.36 -4.00
CA ALA A 26 -14.86 10.40 -3.95
C ALA A 26 -14.42 8.95 -4.14
N ARG A 27 -13.18 8.71 -4.56
CA ARG A 27 -12.68 7.36 -4.80
C ARG A 27 -12.14 6.73 -3.51
N PRO A 28 -12.37 5.42 -3.31
CA PRO A 28 -11.87 4.72 -2.11
C PRO A 28 -10.36 4.86 -1.89
N SER A 29 -9.56 4.82 -2.97
CA SER A 29 -8.11 4.95 -2.84
C SER A 29 -7.68 6.27 -2.23
N HIS A 30 -8.37 7.36 -2.58
CA HIS A 30 -8.08 8.68 -2.04
C HIS A 30 -8.44 8.75 -0.55
N ASP A 31 -9.61 8.23 -0.17
CA ASP A 31 -10.07 8.23 1.22
C ASP A 31 -9.13 7.42 2.12
N VAL A 32 -8.75 6.22 1.69
CA VAL A 32 -7.82 5.36 2.44
C VAL A 32 -6.44 6.02 2.56
N ALA A 33 -5.91 6.55 1.47
CA ALA A 33 -4.59 7.19 1.48
C ALA A 33 -4.58 8.43 2.37
N ARG A 34 -5.63 9.24 2.32
CA ARG A 34 -5.75 10.42 3.19
C ARG A 34 -5.82 10.03 4.67
N TYR A 35 -6.60 9.00 5.00
CA TYR A 35 -6.64 8.47 6.36
C TYR A 35 -5.24 8.08 6.85
N LEU A 36 -4.49 7.33 6.04
CA LEU A 36 -3.16 6.88 6.41
C LEU A 36 -2.17 8.05 6.51
N GLN A 37 -2.29 9.04 5.64
CA GLN A 37 -1.51 10.26 5.72
C GLN A 37 -1.79 11.01 7.03
N ASP A 38 -3.06 11.13 7.40
CA ASP A 38 -3.47 11.77 8.65
C ASP A 38 -2.98 10.97 9.87
N ALA A 39 -2.87 9.66 9.74
CA ALA A 39 -2.29 8.80 10.78
C ALA A 39 -0.76 8.95 10.92
N GLY A 40 -0.11 9.70 10.03
CA GLY A 40 1.31 10.02 10.11
C GLY A 40 2.21 9.24 9.17
N TYR A 41 1.66 8.41 8.28
CA TYR A 41 2.46 7.73 7.27
C TYR A 41 2.85 8.66 6.14
N ARG A 42 4.03 8.44 5.58
CA ARG A 42 4.40 9.03 4.31
C ARG A 42 3.69 8.29 3.19
N ILE A 43 2.84 8.99 2.45
CA ILE A 43 2.16 8.43 1.29
C ILE A 43 2.98 8.72 0.04
N VAL A 44 3.27 7.68 -0.73
CA VAL A 44 3.97 7.79 -2.01
C VAL A 44 3.00 7.34 -3.10
N PRO A 45 2.36 8.29 -3.81
CA PRO A 45 1.42 7.94 -4.87
C PRO A 45 2.13 7.32 -6.07
N VAL A 46 1.60 6.21 -6.57
CA VAL A 46 2.05 5.62 -7.83
C VAL A 46 0.91 5.72 -8.83
N ASN A 47 1.01 6.69 -9.72
CA ASN A 47 0.02 6.97 -10.76
C ASN A 47 0.71 7.67 -11.93
N PRO A 48 0.76 7.04 -13.14
CA PRO A 48 1.48 7.60 -14.29
C PRO A 48 0.78 8.80 -14.94
N PHE A 49 -0.46 9.11 -14.55
CA PHE A 49 -1.28 10.13 -15.21
C PHE A 49 -1.35 11.47 -14.47
N HIS A 50 -0.77 11.56 -13.29
CA HIS A 50 -0.83 12.77 -12.46
C HIS A 50 0.54 13.10 -11.89
N ALA A 51 0.80 14.40 -11.70
CA ALA A 51 2.05 14.88 -11.14
C ALA A 51 2.05 14.88 -9.61
N GLU A 52 0.88 15.15 -9.01
CA GLU A 52 0.74 15.32 -7.57
C GLU A 52 -0.63 14.87 -7.10
N ILE A 53 -0.69 14.16 -5.96
CA ILE A 53 -1.92 13.77 -5.28
C ILE A 53 -1.67 13.90 -3.78
N LEU A 54 -2.62 14.46 -3.04
CA LEU A 54 -2.52 14.68 -1.59
C LEU A 54 -1.30 15.49 -1.18
N GLY A 55 -0.86 16.42 -2.04
CA GLY A 55 0.32 17.23 -1.79
C GLY A 55 1.64 16.49 -1.98
N GLU A 56 1.59 15.24 -2.46
CA GLU A 56 2.78 14.42 -2.67
C GLU A 56 3.04 14.19 -4.16
N ARG A 57 4.31 14.17 -4.54
CA ARG A 57 4.73 13.87 -5.89
C ARG A 57 4.33 12.45 -6.28
N CYS A 58 3.70 12.28 -7.44
CA CYS A 58 3.40 10.98 -8.01
C CYS A 58 4.58 10.40 -8.77
N TYR A 59 4.64 9.09 -8.79
CA TYR A 59 5.63 8.32 -9.55
C TYR A 59 4.93 7.45 -10.57
N PRO A 60 5.53 7.25 -11.75
CA PRO A 60 4.90 6.43 -12.80
C PRO A 60 4.89 4.94 -12.51
N SER A 61 5.76 4.48 -11.60
CA SER A 61 5.90 3.06 -11.25
C SER A 61 6.43 2.91 -9.83
N LEU A 62 6.29 1.71 -9.26
CA LEU A 62 6.93 1.38 -7.98
C LEU A 62 8.44 1.47 -8.08
N ALA A 63 9.03 1.02 -9.17
CA ALA A 63 10.48 1.09 -9.36
C ALA A 63 10.98 2.54 -9.32
N ALA A 64 10.27 3.47 -9.96
CA ALA A 64 10.61 4.89 -9.92
C ALA A 64 10.50 5.46 -8.50
N ALA A 65 9.43 5.10 -7.78
CA ALA A 65 9.24 5.54 -6.39
C ALA A 65 10.35 5.01 -5.47
N ALA A 66 10.78 3.78 -5.67
CA ALA A 66 11.80 3.13 -4.85
C ALA A 66 13.20 3.72 -5.02
N ARG A 67 13.44 4.48 -6.08
CA ARG A 67 14.72 5.20 -6.26
C ARG A 67 14.87 6.36 -5.27
N GLU A 68 13.75 6.89 -4.78
CA GLU A 68 13.75 8.07 -3.92
C GLU A 68 13.19 7.78 -2.53
N HIS A 69 12.52 6.64 -2.33
CA HIS A 69 11.91 6.27 -1.06
C HIS A 69 12.17 4.82 -0.74
N ARG A 70 12.44 4.54 0.53
CA ARG A 70 12.32 3.19 1.05
C ARG A 70 10.84 2.92 1.32
N ILE A 71 10.28 1.90 0.69
CA ILE A 71 8.86 1.57 0.79
C ILE A 71 8.67 0.42 1.76
N ASP A 72 7.91 0.66 2.83
CA ASP A 72 7.62 -0.34 3.85
C ASP A 72 6.39 -1.18 3.51
N VAL A 73 5.35 -0.52 2.97
CA VAL A 73 4.07 -1.17 2.62
C VAL A 73 3.68 -0.75 1.21
N VAL A 74 3.22 -1.72 0.43
CA VAL A 74 2.65 -1.47 -0.90
C VAL A 74 1.16 -1.75 -0.82
N ASP A 75 0.34 -0.72 -0.99
CA ASP A 75 -1.12 -0.79 -0.96
C ASP A 75 -1.67 -0.67 -2.39
N VAL A 76 -2.37 -1.70 -2.85
CA VAL A 76 -2.71 -1.87 -4.27
C VAL A 76 -4.20 -1.63 -4.52
N PHE A 77 -4.50 -0.59 -5.29
CA PHE A 77 -5.83 -0.22 -5.81
C PHE A 77 -5.85 -0.40 -7.33
N ARG A 78 -5.61 -1.61 -7.79
CA ARG A 78 -5.69 -1.96 -9.20
C ARG A 78 -6.64 -3.12 -9.37
N ARG A 79 -7.27 -3.24 -10.55
CA ARG A 79 -8.11 -4.41 -10.84
C ARG A 79 -7.30 -5.68 -10.67
N SER A 80 -7.95 -6.76 -10.26
CA SER A 80 -7.29 -8.06 -10.01
C SER A 80 -6.46 -8.52 -11.22
N ALA A 81 -6.94 -8.27 -12.45
CA ALA A 81 -6.21 -8.63 -13.67
C ALA A 81 -4.83 -7.96 -13.78
N PHE A 82 -4.63 -6.82 -13.16
CA PHE A 82 -3.37 -6.07 -13.20
C PHE A 82 -2.58 -6.15 -11.90
N ALA A 83 -3.19 -6.65 -10.83
CA ALA A 83 -2.59 -6.68 -9.49
C ALA A 83 -1.36 -7.58 -9.43
N GLY A 84 -1.37 -8.71 -10.15
CA GLY A 84 -0.26 -9.66 -10.14
C GLY A 84 1.06 -9.06 -10.60
N ALA A 85 1.03 -8.25 -11.65
CA ALA A 85 2.24 -7.56 -12.13
C ALA A 85 2.75 -6.55 -11.09
N VAL A 86 1.83 -5.86 -10.39
CA VAL A 86 2.20 -4.93 -9.32
C VAL A 86 2.84 -5.67 -8.15
N VAL A 87 2.26 -6.81 -7.76
CA VAL A 87 2.83 -7.65 -6.69
C VAL A 87 4.24 -8.11 -7.05
N ASP A 88 4.47 -8.57 -8.28
CA ASP A 88 5.79 -9.01 -8.72
C ASP A 88 6.81 -7.86 -8.70
N GLU A 89 6.41 -6.68 -9.11
CA GLU A 89 7.25 -5.48 -9.02
C GLU A 89 7.55 -5.14 -7.54
N ALA A 90 6.54 -5.26 -6.68
CA ALA A 90 6.68 -4.99 -5.25
C ALA A 90 7.62 -5.98 -4.56
N ILE A 91 7.57 -7.27 -4.92
CA ILE A 91 8.46 -8.30 -4.36
C ILE A 91 9.93 -7.91 -4.54
N ALA A 92 10.29 -7.35 -5.68
CA ALA A 92 11.66 -6.94 -5.97
C ALA A 92 12.15 -5.82 -5.03
N LEU A 93 11.25 -5.02 -4.48
CA LEU A 93 11.58 -3.94 -3.54
C LEU A 93 11.70 -4.43 -2.08
N ARG A 94 11.28 -5.65 -1.81
CA ARG A 94 11.31 -6.26 -0.48
C ARG A 94 10.64 -5.40 0.60
N PRO A 95 9.36 -5.01 0.40
CA PRO A 95 8.62 -4.31 1.45
C PRO A 95 8.31 -5.25 2.61
N ARG A 96 7.82 -4.70 3.69
CA ARG A 96 7.41 -5.48 4.87
C ARG A 96 6.01 -6.07 4.72
N LEU A 97 5.21 -5.53 3.80
CA LEU A 97 3.83 -5.94 3.60
C LEU A 97 3.36 -5.52 2.21
N ILE A 98 2.64 -6.42 1.53
CA ILE A 98 1.90 -6.11 0.31
C ILE A 98 0.42 -6.28 0.62
N TRP A 99 -0.38 -5.28 0.26
CA TRP A 99 -1.79 -5.22 0.60
C TRP A 99 -2.64 -5.02 -0.65
N LEU A 100 -3.53 -5.96 -0.92
CA LEU A 100 -4.52 -5.85 -2.01
C LEU A 100 -5.86 -5.45 -1.40
N GLN A 101 -6.36 -4.32 -1.82
CA GLN A 101 -7.57 -3.71 -1.28
C GLN A 101 -8.84 -4.53 -1.60
N VAL A 102 -9.97 -4.12 -1.02
CA VAL A 102 -11.27 -4.79 -1.22
C VAL A 102 -11.55 -4.96 -2.71
N GLY A 103 -11.90 -6.18 -3.10
CA GLY A 103 -12.19 -6.55 -4.49
C GLY A 103 -10.94 -6.86 -5.32
N VAL A 104 -9.75 -6.73 -4.76
CA VAL A 104 -8.50 -7.07 -5.46
C VAL A 104 -8.00 -8.41 -4.97
N VAL A 105 -8.02 -9.41 -5.84
CA VAL A 105 -7.67 -10.80 -5.51
C VAL A 105 -6.74 -11.37 -6.56
N ASP A 106 -5.60 -11.89 -6.11
CA ASP A 106 -4.69 -12.70 -6.92
C ASP A 106 -3.92 -13.64 -5.99
N ALA A 107 -4.48 -14.82 -5.78
CA ALA A 107 -3.91 -15.79 -4.86
C ALA A 107 -2.53 -16.29 -5.30
N ALA A 108 -2.32 -16.46 -6.60
CA ALA A 108 -1.03 -16.90 -7.13
C ALA A 108 0.06 -15.86 -6.87
N ALA A 109 -0.24 -14.57 -7.09
CA ALA A 109 0.70 -13.49 -6.82
C ALA A 109 1.03 -13.38 -5.33
N CYS A 110 0.01 -13.43 -4.47
CA CYS A 110 0.23 -13.45 -3.02
C CYS A 110 1.05 -14.66 -2.57
N GLY A 111 0.85 -15.81 -3.21
CA GLY A 111 1.67 -17.01 -2.97
C GLY A 111 3.14 -16.77 -3.30
N ARG A 112 3.44 -16.07 -4.40
CA ARG A 112 4.82 -15.71 -4.76
C ARG A 112 5.44 -14.75 -3.75
N ALA A 113 4.68 -13.78 -3.27
CA ALA A 113 5.14 -12.85 -2.23
C ALA A 113 5.46 -13.61 -0.94
N THR A 114 4.56 -14.48 -0.50
CA THR A 114 4.75 -15.31 0.69
C THR A 114 5.99 -16.22 0.56
N ALA A 115 6.18 -16.83 -0.61
CA ALA A 115 7.35 -17.66 -0.87
C ALA A 115 8.65 -16.84 -0.81
N ALA A 116 8.59 -15.54 -1.10
CA ALA A 116 9.72 -14.62 -0.97
C ALA A 116 9.88 -14.07 0.44
N GLY A 117 9.06 -14.49 1.40
CA GLY A 117 9.11 -14.05 2.78
C GLY A 117 8.38 -12.73 3.05
N ILE A 118 7.51 -12.29 2.15
CA ILE A 118 6.77 -11.04 2.26
C ILE A 118 5.29 -11.35 2.50
N PRO A 119 4.70 -10.92 3.63
CA PRO A 119 3.26 -11.07 3.85
C PRO A 119 2.46 -10.35 2.76
N CYS A 120 1.42 -11.01 2.25
CA CYS A 120 0.52 -10.45 1.26
C CYS A 120 -0.92 -10.71 1.70
N VAL A 121 -1.68 -9.66 1.89
CA VAL A 121 -3.09 -9.71 2.30
C VAL A 121 -3.96 -9.30 1.12
N MET A 122 -5.06 -9.99 0.92
CA MET A 122 -5.99 -9.73 -0.20
C MET A 122 -7.38 -9.37 0.28
N ASP A 123 -8.07 -8.55 -0.53
CA ASP A 123 -9.52 -8.31 -0.40
C ASP A 123 -9.90 -7.76 0.98
N ARG A 124 -9.10 -6.85 1.50
CA ARG A 124 -9.35 -6.18 2.78
C ARG A 124 -8.99 -4.70 2.68
N CYS A 125 -9.61 -3.88 3.51
CA CYS A 125 -9.34 -2.45 3.56
C CYS A 125 -8.29 -2.13 4.62
N LEU A 126 -7.16 -1.56 4.21
CA LEU A 126 -6.06 -1.23 5.10
C LEU A 126 -6.45 -0.17 6.14
N MET A 127 -7.28 0.80 5.76
CA MET A 127 -7.82 1.81 6.68
C MET A 127 -8.64 1.16 7.79
N VAL A 128 -9.54 0.24 7.43
CA VAL A 128 -10.39 -0.46 8.39
C VAL A 128 -9.55 -1.29 9.35
N GLU A 129 -8.58 -2.03 8.83
CA GLU A 129 -7.69 -2.85 9.65
C GLU A 129 -6.84 -2.00 10.60
N HIS A 130 -6.30 -0.89 10.11
CA HIS A 130 -5.52 0.04 10.94
C HIS A 130 -6.37 0.56 12.09
N ARG A 131 -7.60 0.97 11.80
CA ARG A 131 -8.54 1.48 12.80
C ARG A 131 -8.94 0.41 13.80
N ASP A 132 -9.31 -0.78 13.31
CA ASP A 132 -9.82 -1.87 14.15
C ASP A 132 -8.73 -2.47 15.05
N LEU A 133 -7.48 -2.44 14.62
CA LEU A 133 -6.33 -2.84 15.44
C LEU A 133 -5.92 -1.76 16.44
N GLU A 134 -6.57 -0.61 16.41
CA GLU A 134 -6.25 0.52 17.29
C GLU A 134 -4.78 0.94 17.19
N VAL A 135 -4.25 0.93 15.97
CA VAL A 135 -2.90 1.45 15.72
C VAL A 135 -2.92 2.96 15.94
N GLY A 136 -2.03 3.45 16.80
CA GLY A 136 -1.99 4.85 17.15
C GLY A 136 -1.60 5.73 15.96
N PHE A 137 -2.03 6.99 16.00
CA PHE A 137 -1.58 7.99 15.03
C PHE A 137 -0.16 8.40 15.38
N ARG A 138 0.64 8.57 14.36
CA ARG A 138 2.06 8.90 14.52
C ARG A 138 2.22 10.41 14.64
N ASP A 139 3.27 10.84 15.34
CA ASP A 139 3.69 12.23 15.34
C ASP A 139 4.25 12.61 13.97
N ARG A 140 3.95 13.82 13.55
CA ARG A 140 4.37 14.35 12.25
C ARG A 140 5.58 15.25 12.35
#